data_38e419891105eed394e29c9ace7608fb
#
_entry.id   38e419891105eed394e29c9ace7608fb
#
_cell.length_a   1.000
_cell.length_b   1.000
_cell.length_c   1.000
_cell.angle_alpha   90.00
_cell.angle_beta   90.00
_cell.angle_gamma   90.00
#
_symmetry.space_group_name_H-M   'P 1'
#
loop_
_entity.id
_entity.type
_entity.pdbx_description
1 polymer ?
#
loop_
_entity_poly.entity_id
_entity_poly.type
_entity_poly.pdbx_seq_one_letter_code
_entity_poly.pdbx_strand_id
1 'polypeptide(L)'
;MNKIKFLLFVLLALLYVINANALIVTNTFSRDGNTYRVTMMEEAHDGIPKIYNVEFVSSTNSTVNIPATVMDPNNQYTFNVTAIANNSTIPNATSVTMPNTIVLIEANAFKGKNLRSIMVPSSVTTVEDGAFSQMAALTTINVAPGNTHFYSNDGVLIEKIGSNDWVASYPVAKTGTEYAVPEGIYGVRTGAFQCVANLIKLTLPASLKESPSSAEFTGYSSAAKLANIEVATGNTAFKSIDGVLVSLDGKKLIAYPNAKPGVASSLPAYQGVIGQPSASVYKIPDGVEIVGQAAFAQVNGLTAIELNEVKKLEKGAFDKQTKLRNVRLGSSVDTIEEGAFGGNQNLTAFDVDPLNPNYTSDDGVIYNADKTELVLFPGGKGGEYTTLPTTTKIRRRAFYYNNVLAKVNFNKNLEVIDGDAFQATTELKNITFEAPARVKSIGTFAFQGSGLTELNIPASLQTVDWSAFGFSKLKKITVADGSQLQSINKEAFNGCKDLEEFTFEGSST
;
A
#
# COMPACT_ATOMS: atom_id res chain seq x y z
N MET A 1 21.49 -8.52 21.88
CA MET A 1 22.28 -9.76 21.70
C MET A 1 21.94 -10.54 20.43
N ASN A 2 20.86 -10.25 19.70
CA ASN A 2 20.45 -11.01 18.50
C ASN A 2 20.95 -10.45 17.14
N LYS A 3 21.39 -9.18 17.06
CA LYS A 3 21.94 -8.61 15.80
C LYS A 3 23.38 -9.04 15.53
N ILE A 4 24.16 -9.31 16.58
CA ILE A 4 25.56 -9.77 16.43
C ILE A 4 25.60 -11.23 15.99
N LYS A 5 24.66 -12.07 16.41
CA LYS A 5 24.57 -13.46 15.96
C LYS A 5 24.15 -13.58 14.49
N PHE A 6 23.28 -12.69 14.01
CA PHE A 6 22.87 -12.65 12.59
C PHE A 6 24.01 -12.16 11.69
N LEU A 7 24.78 -11.15 12.11
CA LEU A 7 25.96 -10.68 11.37
C LEU A 7 27.08 -11.71 11.35
N LEU A 8 27.27 -12.46 12.45
CA LEU A 8 28.27 -13.56 12.51
C LEU A 8 27.85 -14.73 11.62
N PHE A 9 26.56 -15.02 11.50
CA PHE A 9 26.03 -16.07 10.61
C PHE A 9 26.23 -15.72 9.12
N VAL A 10 25.99 -14.46 8.75
CA VAL A 10 26.26 -13.96 7.38
C VAL A 10 27.77 -13.89 7.08
N LEU A 11 28.60 -13.54 8.07
CA LEU A 11 30.05 -13.51 7.90
C LEU A 11 30.66 -14.92 7.86
N LEU A 12 30.14 -15.88 8.63
CA LEU A 12 30.55 -17.29 8.55
C LEU A 12 30.12 -17.95 7.25
N ALA A 13 28.95 -17.62 6.71
CA ALA A 13 28.52 -18.06 5.39
C ALA A 13 29.42 -17.48 4.27
N LEU A 14 29.92 -16.24 4.43
CA LEU A 14 30.89 -15.63 3.50
C LEU A 14 32.33 -16.16 3.65
N LEU A 15 32.74 -16.59 4.84
CA LEU A 15 34.09 -17.14 5.10
C LEU A 15 34.20 -18.63 4.72
N TYR A 16 33.12 -19.39 4.66
CA TYR A 16 33.12 -20.78 4.20
C TYR A 16 33.23 -20.93 2.68
N VAL A 17 33.07 -19.83 1.92
CA VAL A 17 33.17 -19.79 0.45
C VAL A 17 34.64 -19.70 -0.06
N ILE A 18 35.63 -19.57 0.82
CA ILE A 18 37.03 -19.28 0.38
C ILE A 18 37.94 -20.51 0.29
N ASN A 19 37.52 -21.72 0.69
CA ASN A 19 38.42 -22.86 0.74
C ASN A 19 37.94 -24.21 0.19
N ALA A 20 37.07 -24.21 -0.80
CA ALA A 20 36.88 -25.38 -1.68
C ALA A 20 36.50 -24.86 -3.06
N ASN A 21 37.12 -25.32 -4.13
CA ASN A 21 36.90 -24.98 -5.53
C ASN A 21 35.55 -24.25 -5.74
N ALA A 22 35.57 -22.93 -5.79
CA ALA A 22 34.44 -22.05 -5.60
C ALA A 22 33.30 -22.44 -6.54
N LEU A 23 32.30 -23.13 -6.05
CA LEU A 23 31.01 -23.20 -6.67
C LEU A 23 30.40 -21.81 -6.47
N ILE A 24 30.47 -20.97 -7.49
CA ILE A 24 29.63 -19.78 -7.56
C ILE A 24 28.21 -20.32 -7.74
N VAL A 25 27.54 -20.66 -6.65
CA VAL A 25 26.10 -20.81 -6.64
C VAL A 25 25.56 -19.41 -6.83
N THR A 26 25.33 -19.02 -8.09
CA THR A 26 24.45 -17.89 -8.37
C THR A 26 23.17 -18.19 -7.59
N ASN A 27 22.63 -17.21 -6.84
CA ASN A 27 21.39 -17.40 -6.09
C ASN A 27 20.23 -17.94 -6.95
N THR A 28 20.39 -17.95 -8.27
CA THR A 28 19.45 -18.47 -9.26
C THR A 28 20.16 -19.25 -10.34
N PHE A 29 19.50 -20.32 -10.84
CA PHE A 29 19.93 -21.07 -12.02
C PHE A 29 18.75 -21.51 -12.87
N SER A 30 19.02 -21.91 -14.12
CA SER A 30 17.97 -22.37 -15.04
C SER A 30 18.20 -23.81 -15.46
N ARG A 31 17.10 -24.58 -15.56
CA ARG A 31 17.06 -25.95 -16.07
C ARG A 31 15.76 -26.21 -16.82
N ASP A 32 15.83 -26.78 -18.02
CA ASP A 32 14.69 -27.18 -18.85
C ASP A 32 13.68 -26.02 -19.10
N GLY A 33 14.18 -24.78 -19.26
CA GLY A 33 13.37 -23.58 -19.48
C GLY A 33 12.74 -22.99 -18.20
N ASN A 34 12.99 -23.58 -17.05
CA ASN A 34 12.57 -23.07 -15.74
C ASN A 34 13.74 -22.44 -15.00
N THR A 35 13.47 -21.40 -14.24
CA THR A 35 14.46 -20.73 -13.37
C THR A 35 14.10 -21.00 -11.91
N TYR A 36 15.11 -21.27 -11.11
CA TYR A 36 15.01 -21.59 -9.69
C TYR A 36 15.91 -20.69 -8.88
N ARG A 37 15.54 -20.38 -7.63
CA ARG A 37 16.33 -19.65 -6.65
C ARG A 37 16.61 -20.55 -5.45
N VAL A 38 17.89 -20.59 -5.02
CA VAL A 38 18.29 -21.38 -3.85
C VAL A 38 17.77 -20.70 -2.60
N THR A 39 17.05 -21.45 -1.77
CA THR A 39 16.48 -20.98 -0.51
C THR A 39 17.16 -21.58 0.71
N MET A 40 17.72 -22.81 0.55
CA MET A 40 18.42 -23.48 1.64
C MET A 40 19.53 -24.39 1.09
N MET A 41 20.71 -24.34 1.72
CA MET A 41 21.79 -25.31 1.56
C MET A 41 22.34 -25.65 2.94
N GLU A 42 22.10 -26.86 3.41
CA GLU A 42 22.58 -27.33 4.71
C GLU A 42 23.28 -28.69 4.52
N GLU A 43 24.56 -28.75 4.88
CA GLU A 43 25.36 -29.98 4.84
C GLU A 43 25.03 -30.89 6.04
N ALA A 44 25.18 -32.17 5.88
CA ALA A 44 24.93 -33.14 6.96
C ALA A 44 25.84 -32.91 8.16
N HIS A 45 25.26 -32.77 9.35
CA HIS A 45 25.99 -32.68 10.63
C HIS A 45 25.11 -33.25 11.77
N ASP A 46 25.75 -33.81 12.77
CA ASP A 46 25.08 -34.30 13.99
C ASP A 46 23.82 -35.18 13.74
N GLY A 47 23.87 -36.01 12.70
CA GLY A 47 22.74 -36.89 12.31
C GLY A 47 21.63 -36.22 11.51
N ILE A 48 21.73 -34.93 11.16
CA ILE A 48 20.81 -34.20 10.28
C ILE A 48 21.23 -34.48 8.82
N PRO A 49 20.34 -34.94 7.93
CA PRO A 49 20.66 -35.16 6.54
C PRO A 49 20.90 -33.84 5.79
N LYS A 50 21.63 -33.94 4.66
CA LYS A 50 21.78 -32.82 3.73
C LYS A 50 20.42 -32.32 3.25
N ILE A 51 20.20 -31.00 3.30
CA ILE A 51 18.96 -30.37 2.82
C ILE A 51 19.33 -29.28 1.81
N TYR A 52 18.85 -29.45 0.58
CA TYR A 52 18.99 -28.47 -0.47
C TYR A 52 17.62 -28.16 -1.04
N ASN A 53 17.16 -26.91 -0.87
CA ASN A 53 15.86 -26.47 -1.34
C ASN A 53 15.99 -25.28 -2.29
N VAL A 54 15.10 -25.28 -3.28
CA VAL A 54 14.90 -24.16 -4.21
C VAL A 54 13.41 -23.82 -4.31
N GLU A 55 13.16 -22.60 -4.74
CA GLU A 55 11.87 -22.15 -5.17
C GLU A 55 11.84 -21.94 -6.69
N PHE A 56 10.68 -22.16 -7.30
CA PHE A 56 10.46 -21.87 -8.71
C PHE A 56 10.25 -20.36 -8.90
N VAL A 57 11.00 -19.74 -9.83
CA VAL A 57 10.98 -18.30 -10.09
C VAL A 57 10.31 -17.96 -11.42
N SER A 58 10.59 -18.68 -12.48
CA SER A 58 10.01 -18.38 -13.80
C SER A 58 10.11 -19.52 -14.77
N SER A 59 9.27 -19.46 -15.82
CA SER A 59 9.41 -20.28 -17.01
C SER A 59 8.93 -19.53 -18.25
N THR A 60 9.60 -19.77 -19.37
CA THR A 60 9.18 -19.28 -20.70
C THR A 60 8.37 -20.32 -21.50
N ASN A 61 8.22 -21.52 -20.96
CA ASN A 61 7.52 -22.62 -21.62
C ASN A 61 5.99 -22.39 -21.66
N SER A 62 5.33 -22.91 -22.68
CA SER A 62 3.86 -22.93 -22.76
C SER A 62 3.24 -24.02 -21.89
N THR A 63 3.95 -25.11 -21.66
CA THR A 63 3.63 -26.16 -20.69
C THR A 63 4.73 -26.16 -19.64
N VAL A 64 4.39 -25.77 -18.41
CA VAL A 64 5.33 -25.67 -17.29
C VAL A 64 5.18 -26.92 -16.43
N ASN A 65 6.20 -27.75 -16.42
CA ASN A 65 6.29 -28.92 -15.53
C ASN A 65 7.34 -28.59 -14.47
N ILE A 66 6.90 -28.36 -13.22
CA ILE A 66 7.79 -28.14 -12.09
C ILE A 66 8.12 -29.53 -11.50
N PRO A 67 9.39 -29.97 -11.53
CA PRO A 67 9.76 -31.27 -10.99
C PRO A 67 9.83 -31.24 -9.46
N ALA A 68 9.75 -32.41 -8.82
CA ALA A 68 9.93 -32.53 -7.36
C ALA A 68 11.37 -32.18 -6.93
N THR A 69 12.33 -32.53 -7.79
CA THR A 69 13.74 -32.24 -7.59
C THR A 69 14.37 -31.69 -8.86
N VAL A 70 15.41 -30.86 -8.72
CA VAL A 70 16.17 -30.32 -9.84
C VAL A 70 17.66 -30.36 -9.52
N MET A 71 18.48 -30.72 -10.49
CA MET A 71 19.93 -30.66 -10.39
C MET A 71 20.43 -29.28 -10.81
N ASP A 72 21.46 -28.79 -10.11
CA ASP A 72 22.18 -27.59 -10.54
C ASP A 72 22.82 -27.79 -11.94
N PRO A 73 23.19 -26.72 -12.66
CA PRO A 73 23.75 -26.82 -14.00
C PRO A 73 25.01 -27.69 -14.11
N ASN A 74 25.77 -27.80 -13.03
CA ASN A 74 26.99 -28.60 -12.97
C ASN A 74 26.74 -30.06 -12.54
N ASN A 75 25.46 -30.44 -12.30
CA ASN A 75 25.02 -31.73 -11.79
C ASN A 75 25.71 -32.18 -10.48
N GLN A 76 26.06 -31.21 -9.62
CA GLN A 76 26.72 -31.48 -8.35
C GLN A 76 25.74 -31.65 -7.19
N TYR A 77 24.62 -30.88 -7.25
CA TYR A 77 23.62 -30.84 -6.18
C TYR A 77 22.23 -31.13 -6.73
N THR A 78 21.48 -31.92 -6.00
CA THR A 78 20.05 -32.14 -6.24
C THR A 78 19.26 -31.37 -5.20
N PHE A 79 18.43 -30.45 -5.66
CA PHE A 79 17.58 -29.60 -4.83
C PHE A 79 16.15 -30.09 -4.84
N ASN A 80 15.46 -30.05 -3.70
CA ASN A 80 14.01 -30.19 -3.63
C ASN A 80 13.38 -28.87 -4.06
N VAL A 81 12.36 -28.94 -4.90
CA VAL A 81 11.56 -27.75 -5.25
C VAL A 81 10.40 -27.68 -4.26
N THR A 82 10.46 -26.73 -3.31
CA THR A 82 9.56 -26.68 -2.15
C THR A 82 8.62 -25.48 -2.14
N ALA A 83 8.88 -24.46 -2.97
CA ALA A 83 8.07 -23.26 -3.01
C ALA A 83 7.93 -22.69 -4.43
N ILE A 84 6.89 -21.86 -4.59
CA ILE A 84 6.72 -20.97 -5.73
C ILE A 84 7.05 -19.56 -5.26
N ALA A 85 8.04 -18.93 -5.88
CA ALA A 85 8.57 -17.64 -5.47
C ALA A 85 7.58 -16.49 -5.63
N ASN A 86 7.72 -15.50 -4.75
CA ASN A 86 7.05 -14.20 -4.90
C ASN A 86 7.36 -13.59 -6.28
N ASN A 87 6.31 -13.07 -6.91
CA ASN A 87 6.40 -12.47 -8.23
C ASN A 87 6.93 -13.43 -9.33
N SER A 88 6.81 -14.74 -9.17
CA SER A 88 7.19 -15.69 -10.20
C SER A 88 6.44 -15.43 -11.51
N THR A 89 7.08 -15.72 -12.65
CA THR A 89 6.52 -15.38 -13.97
C THR A 89 6.41 -16.56 -14.90
N ILE A 90 5.24 -16.69 -15.55
CA ILE A 90 4.93 -17.73 -16.54
C ILE A 90 4.17 -17.12 -17.74
N PRO A 91 4.76 -16.17 -18.47
CA PRO A 91 4.03 -15.31 -19.42
C PRO A 91 3.34 -16.10 -20.55
N ASN A 92 3.88 -17.25 -20.92
CA ASN A 92 3.40 -18.06 -22.05
C ASN A 92 2.59 -19.29 -21.61
N ALA A 93 2.55 -19.63 -20.32
CA ALA A 93 2.01 -20.88 -19.84
C ALA A 93 0.49 -20.99 -20.07
N THR A 94 0.08 -22.11 -20.65
CA THR A 94 -1.31 -22.54 -20.76
C THR A 94 -1.62 -23.72 -19.83
N SER A 95 -0.57 -24.39 -19.33
CA SER A 95 -0.63 -25.48 -18.36
C SER A 95 0.52 -25.39 -17.38
N VAL A 96 0.24 -25.69 -16.12
CA VAL A 96 1.24 -25.79 -15.02
C VAL A 96 0.95 -27.06 -14.22
N THR A 97 1.99 -27.86 -14.00
CA THR A 97 1.95 -28.98 -13.05
C THR A 97 2.92 -28.73 -11.92
N MET A 98 2.49 -28.97 -10.70
CA MET A 98 3.29 -28.80 -9.48
C MET A 98 3.40 -30.15 -8.75
N PRO A 99 4.59 -30.50 -8.24
CA PRO A 99 4.79 -31.71 -7.47
C PRO A 99 4.28 -31.59 -6.02
N ASN A 100 4.09 -32.75 -5.38
CA ASN A 100 3.76 -32.79 -3.94
C ASN A 100 4.97 -32.53 -3.01
N THR A 101 5.99 -31.82 -3.47
CA THR A 101 7.06 -31.26 -2.66
C THR A 101 6.84 -29.77 -2.39
N ILE A 102 5.94 -29.12 -3.13
CA ILE A 102 5.59 -27.71 -2.91
C ILE A 102 4.76 -27.60 -1.63
N VAL A 103 5.24 -26.80 -0.68
CA VAL A 103 4.55 -26.52 0.59
C VAL A 103 4.11 -25.05 0.70
N LEU A 104 4.72 -24.15 -0.07
CA LEU A 104 4.48 -22.71 -0.04
C LEU A 104 4.24 -22.14 -1.44
N ILE A 105 3.19 -21.33 -1.60
CA ILE A 105 2.97 -20.47 -2.76
C ILE A 105 2.97 -19.03 -2.28
N GLU A 106 4.01 -18.28 -2.65
CA GLU A 106 4.21 -16.90 -2.16
C GLU A 106 3.32 -15.89 -2.90
N ALA A 107 3.31 -14.65 -2.37
CA ALA A 107 2.47 -13.57 -2.89
C ALA A 107 2.75 -13.27 -4.38
N ASN A 108 1.69 -12.93 -5.13
CA ASN A 108 1.79 -12.61 -6.57
C ASN A 108 2.50 -13.69 -7.41
N ALA A 109 2.42 -14.95 -7.01
CA ALA A 109 2.98 -16.06 -7.77
C ALA A 109 2.33 -16.20 -9.17
N PHE A 110 3.05 -16.80 -10.10
CA PHE A 110 2.56 -17.16 -11.44
C PHE A 110 2.01 -16.00 -12.29
N LYS A 111 2.70 -14.86 -12.37
CA LYS A 111 2.31 -13.81 -13.30
C LYS A 111 2.20 -14.34 -14.73
N GLY A 112 0.99 -14.35 -15.27
CA GLY A 112 0.72 -14.92 -16.60
C GLY A 112 -0.63 -14.52 -17.17
N LYS A 113 -0.76 -14.66 -18.51
CA LYS A 113 -1.94 -14.18 -19.25
C LYS A 113 -2.84 -15.30 -19.75
N ASN A 114 -2.37 -16.55 -19.78
CA ASN A 114 -3.01 -17.61 -20.56
C ASN A 114 -3.52 -18.77 -19.72
N LEU A 115 -3.02 -18.95 -18.50
CA LEU A 115 -3.41 -20.06 -17.63
C LEU A 115 -4.82 -19.86 -17.08
N ARG A 116 -5.72 -20.79 -17.40
CA ARG A 116 -7.14 -20.74 -17.03
C ARG A 116 -7.47 -21.52 -15.76
N SER A 117 -6.69 -22.54 -15.46
CA SER A 117 -6.90 -23.39 -14.29
C SER A 117 -5.56 -23.75 -13.67
N ILE A 118 -5.54 -23.82 -12.34
CA ILE A 118 -4.38 -24.28 -11.57
C ILE A 118 -4.82 -25.34 -10.56
N MET A 119 -3.94 -26.33 -10.30
CA MET A 119 -4.15 -27.36 -9.27
C MET A 119 -3.16 -27.10 -8.13
N VAL A 120 -3.66 -26.77 -6.95
CA VAL A 120 -2.88 -26.68 -5.73
C VAL A 120 -2.59 -28.07 -5.20
N PRO A 121 -1.33 -28.50 -5.04
CA PRO A 121 -0.95 -29.84 -4.57
C PRO A 121 -1.47 -30.16 -3.17
N SER A 122 -1.56 -31.44 -2.84
CA SER A 122 -1.97 -31.91 -1.51
C SER A 122 -0.98 -31.54 -0.39
N SER A 123 0.29 -31.30 -0.75
CA SER A 123 1.37 -30.92 0.17
C SER A 123 1.37 -29.44 0.56
N VAL A 124 0.66 -28.57 -0.17
CA VAL A 124 0.65 -27.13 0.10
C VAL A 124 -0.04 -26.83 1.43
N THR A 125 0.69 -26.21 2.32
CA THR A 125 0.22 -25.80 3.65
C THR A 125 0.03 -24.29 3.78
N THR A 126 0.65 -23.51 2.86
CA THR A 126 0.60 -22.05 2.89
C THR A 126 0.44 -21.49 1.47
N VAL A 127 -0.55 -20.63 1.33
CA VAL A 127 -0.76 -19.76 0.16
C VAL A 127 -0.81 -18.33 0.68
N GLU A 128 0.12 -17.48 0.23
CA GLU A 128 0.18 -16.11 0.69
C GLU A 128 -0.89 -15.23 0.03
N ASP A 129 -1.13 -14.07 0.64
CA ASP A 129 -2.15 -13.11 0.18
C ASP A 129 -1.88 -12.65 -1.24
N GLY A 130 -2.93 -12.70 -2.09
CA GLY A 130 -2.83 -12.32 -3.49
C GLY A 130 -1.98 -13.26 -4.37
N ALA A 131 -1.66 -14.47 -3.93
CA ALA A 131 -0.80 -15.41 -4.66
C ALA A 131 -1.21 -15.59 -6.13
N PHE A 132 -2.50 -15.66 -6.44
CA PHE A 132 -3.02 -15.86 -7.80
C PHE A 132 -3.57 -14.58 -8.47
N SER A 133 -3.35 -13.41 -7.87
CA SER A 133 -3.91 -12.13 -8.34
C SER A 133 -3.38 -11.65 -9.69
N GLN A 134 -2.20 -12.12 -10.12
CA GLN A 134 -1.54 -11.72 -11.37
C GLN A 134 -1.78 -12.72 -12.54
N MET A 135 -2.72 -13.64 -12.38
CA MET A 135 -3.06 -14.66 -13.37
C MET A 135 -4.29 -14.19 -14.19
N ALA A 136 -4.09 -13.33 -15.17
CA ALA A 136 -5.17 -12.59 -15.84
C ALA A 136 -6.27 -13.43 -16.52
N ALA A 137 -6.02 -14.70 -16.84
CA ALA A 137 -7.00 -15.60 -17.46
C ALA A 137 -7.55 -16.66 -16.49
N LEU A 138 -7.16 -16.65 -15.22
CA LEU A 138 -7.51 -17.71 -14.27
C LEU A 138 -9.01 -17.71 -13.96
N THR A 139 -9.68 -18.81 -14.29
CA THR A 139 -11.12 -19.00 -14.04
C THR A 139 -11.39 -19.98 -12.90
N THR A 140 -10.41 -20.84 -12.56
CA THR A 140 -10.60 -21.92 -11.59
C THR A 140 -9.32 -22.23 -10.84
N ILE A 141 -9.42 -22.32 -9.51
CA ILE A 141 -8.38 -22.83 -8.63
C ILE A 141 -8.90 -24.15 -8.07
N ASN A 142 -8.26 -25.24 -8.45
CA ASN A 142 -8.55 -26.59 -7.95
C ASN A 142 -7.56 -26.94 -6.84
N VAL A 143 -7.95 -27.88 -5.97
CA VAL A 143 -7.09 -28.42 -4.92
C VAL A 143 -7.04 -29.93 -5.03
N ALA A 144 -5.85 -30.51 -4.98
CA ALA A 144 -5.65 -31.93 -5.06
C ALA A 144 -6.29 -32.65 -3.86
N PRO A 145 -6.87 -33.84 -4.06
CA PRO A 145 -7.39 -34.67 -2.97
C PRO A 145 -6.32 -34.92 -1.89
N GLY A 146 -6.75 -34.88 -0.63
CA GLY A 146 -5.86 -35.10 0.51
C GLY A 146 -5.18 -33.82 1.06
N ASN A 147 -5.35 -32.68 0.44
CA ASN A 147 -4.92 -31.43 1.06
C ASN A 147 -5.76 -31.16 2.31
N THR A 148 -5.10 -30.91 3.46
CA THR A 148 -5.74 -30.71 4.76
C THR A 148 -5.95 -29.24 5.12
N HIS A 149 -5.29 -28.33 4.39
CA HIS A 149 -5.32 -26.88 4.65
C HIS A 149 -6.25 -26.13 3.69
N PHE A 150 -6.43 -26.65 2.48
CA PHE A 150 -7.22 -26.00 1.44
C PHE A 150 -8.21 -26.95 0.80
N TYR A 151 -9.29 -26.37 0.24
CA TYR A 151 -10.18 -27.05 -0.70
C TYR A 151 -10.71 -26.04 -1.73
N SER A 152 -11.26 -26.56 -2.83
CA SER A 152 -11.91 -25.74 -3.85
C SER A 152 -13.43 -25.83 -3.71
N ASN A 153 -14.07 -24.67 -3.69
CA ASN A 153 -15.53 -24.58 -3.77
C ASN A 153 -15.89 -23.77 -5.01
N ASP A 154 -16.50 -24.40 -5.99
CA ASP A 154 -16.83 -23.79 -7.30
C ASP A 154 -15.63 -23.04 -7.91
N GLY A 155 -14.42 -23.64 -7.81
CA GLY A 155 -13.20 -23.05 -8.33
C GLY A 155 -12.60 -21.91 -7.50
N VAL A 156 -13.21 -21.55 -6.39
CA VAL A 156 -12.69 -20.58 -5.42
C VAL A 156 -11.87 -21.31 -4.37
N LEU A 157 -10.69 -20.80 -4.05
CA LEU A 157 -9.82 -21.40 -3.04
C LEU A 157 -10.31 -21.03 -1.64
N ILE A 158 -10.56 -22.04 -0.83
CA ILE A 158 -10.93 -21.90 0.57
C ILE A 158 -9.83 -22.50 1.44
N GLU A 159 -9.45 -21.75 2.48
CA GLU A 159 -8.47 -22.16 3.49
C GLU A 159 -9.15 -22.54 4.79
N LYS A 160 -8.65 -23.60 5.42
CA LYS A 160 -9.07 -24.04 6.75
C LYS A 160 -8.11 -23.49 7.80
N ILE A 161 -8.59 -22.59 8.64
CA ILE A 161 -7.82 -22.03 9.75
C ILE A 161 -8.47 -22.47 11.06
N GLY A 162 -7.89 -23.46 11.71
CA GLY A 162 -8.51 -24.09 12.87
C GLY A 162 -9.83 -24.78 12.53
N SER A 163 -10.92 -24.35 13.14
CA SER A 163 -12.29 -24.82 12.84
C SER A 163 -13.05 -23.97 11.84
N ASN A 164 -12.40 -22.92 11.29
CA ASN A 164 -13.06 -21.91 10.47
C ASN A 164 -12.57 -21.98 9.01
N ASP A 165 -13.48 -21.78 8.09
CA ASP A 165 -13.21 -21.71 6.67
C ASP A 165 -13.13 -20.25 6.20
N TRP A 166 -12.11 -19.95 5.36
CA TRP A 166 -11.84 -18.60 4.86
C TRP A 166 -11.75 -18.59 3.35
N VAL A 167 -12.36 -17.60 2.70
CA VAL A 167 -12.07 -17.35 1.27
C VAL A 167 -10.63 -16.90 1.15
N ALA A 168 -9.77 -17.72 0.55
CA ALA A 168 -8.34 -17.42 0.37
C ALA A 168 -8.04 -16.74 -0.98
N SER A 169 -8.70 -17.17 -2.07
CA SER A 169 -8.53 -16.55 -3.39
C SER A 169 -9.70 -16.81 -4.31
N TYR A 170 -10.26 -15.75 -4.87
CA TYR A 170 -11.25 -15.79 -5.95
C TYR A 170 -10.53 -15.65 -7.30
N PRO A 171 -10.77 -16.54 -8.29
CA PRO A 171 -10.06 -16.49 -9.57
C PRO A 171 -10.33 -15.19 -10.33
N VAL A 172 -9.27 -14.54 -10.82
CA VAL A 172 -9.31 -13.20 -11.44
C VAL A 172 -10.30 -13.09 -12.59
N ALA A 173 -10.37 -14.11 -13.45
CA ALA A 173 -11.22 -14.17 -14.64
C ALA A 173 -12.41 -15.12 -14.50
N LYS A 174 -12.76 -15.53 -13.28
CA LYS A 174 -13.94 -16.37 -13.05
C LYS A 174 -15.16 -15.78 -13.76
N THR A 175 -15.88 -16.66 -14.46
CA THR A 175 -17.09 -16.27 -15.20
C THR A 175 -18.24 -15.95 -14.26
N GLY A 176 -19.14 -15.09 -14.71
CA GLY A 176 -20.26 -14.60 -13.89
C GLY A 176 -19.97 -13.22 -13.29
N THR A 177 -21.06 -12.51 -13.03
CA THR A 177 -21.02 -11.13 -12.48
C THR A 177 -21.43 -11.07 -11.03
N GLU A 178 -21.93 -12.17 -10.49
CA GLU A 178 -22.37 -12.29 -9.10
C GLU A 178 -21.69 -13.48 -8.42
N TYR A 179 -21.38 -13.33 -7.16
CA TYR A 179 -20.88 -14.41 -6.31
C TYR A 179 -21.48 -14.31 -4.92
N ALA A 180 -22.11 -15.41 -4.50
CA ALA A 180 -22.53 -15.59 -3.13
C ALA A 180 -21.47 -16.44 -2.41
N VAL A 181 -20.82 -15.87 -1.41
CA VAL A 181 -19.90 -16.60 -0.54
C VAL A 181 -20.73 -17.66 0.20
N PRO A 182 -20.33 -18.95 0.19
CA PRO A 182 -21.10 -20.03 0.81
C PRO A 182 -21.34 -19.81 2.30
N GLU A 183 -22.48 -20.32 2.80
CA GLU A 183 -22.70 -20.42 4.24
C GLU A 183 -21.65 -21.33 4.88
N GLY A 184 -21.27 -21.02 6.11
CA GLY A 184 -20.18 -21.69 6.84
C GLY A 184 -18.84 -21.00 6.71
N ILE A 185 -18.67 -20.11 5.74
CA ILE A 185 -17.46 -19.28 5.66
C ILE A 185 -17.45 -18.27 6.82
N TYR A 186 -16.35 -18.30 7.57
CA TYR A 186 -16.11 -17.45 8.73
C TYR A 186 -15.53 -16.09 8.36
N GLY A 187 -14.64 -16.04 7.35
CA GLY A 187 -13.96 -14.81 6.95
C GLY A 187 -13.44 -14.81 5.52
N VAL A 188 -12.89 -13.66 5.14
CA VAL A 188 -12.23 -13.44 3.85
C VAL A 188 -10.80 -13.00 4.11
N ARG A 189 -9.81 -13.61 3.44
CA ARG A 189 -8.40 -13.21 3.58
C ARG A 189 -8.08 -11.95 2.80
N THR A 190 -7.04 -11.24 3.24
CA THR A 190 -6.47 -10.09 2.53
C THR A 190 -6.11 -10.50 1.10
N GLY A 191 -6.52 -9.68 0.11
CA GLY A 191 -6.24 -9.93 -1.30
C GLY A 191 -7.07 -11.06 -1.94
N ALA A 192 -8.04 -11.66 -1.25
CA ALA A 192 -8.85 -12.75 -1.79
C ALA A 192 -9.59 -12.38 -3.09
N PHE A 193 -10.03 -11.13 -3.23
CA PHE A 193 -10.69 -10.59 -4.41
C PHE A 193 -9.79 -9.66 -5.25
N GLN A 194 -8.48 -9.73 -5.06
CA GLN A 194 -7.54 -8.85 -5.75
C GLN A 194 -7.53 -9.10 -7.27
N CYS A 195 -7.56 -8.04 -8.07
CA CYS A 195 -7.56 -8.06 -9.55
C CYS A 195 -8.78 -8.73 -10.20
N VAL A 196 -9.85 -9.01 -9.46
CA VAL A 196 -11.04 -9.68 -10.02
C VAL A 196 -11.72 -8.79 -11.08
N ALA A 197 -11.88 -9.35 -12.29
CA ALA A 197 -12.23 -8.58 -13.47
C ALA A 197 -13.75 -8.46 -13.74
N ASN A 198 -14.54 -9.46 -13.33
CA ASN A 198 -15.92 -9.60 -13.79
C ASN A 198 -16.98 -9.40 -12.72
N LEU A 199 -16.63 -9.50 -11.45
CA LEU A 199 -17.57 -9.46 -10.33
C LEU A 199 -18.20 -8.07 -10.19
N ILE A 200 -19.52 -7.99 -10.23
CA ILE A 200 -20.34 -6.77 -10.05
C ILE A 200 -21.01 -6.78 -8.68
N LYS A 201 -21.47 -7.97 -8.24
CA LYS A 201 -22.18 -8.14 -6.98
C LYS A 201 -21.55 -9.26 -6.15
N LEU A 202 -21.28 -8.95 -4.88
CA LEU A 202 -20.81 -9.90 -3.88
C LEU A 202 -21.86 -10.01 -2.77
N THR A 203 -22.27 -11.25 -2.42
CA THR A 203 -23.14 -11.50 -1.28
C THR A 203 -22.37 -12.23 -0.19
N LEU A 204 -22.31 -11.65 0.99
CA LEU A 204 -21.66 -12.21 2.17
C LEU A 204 -22.67 -13.02 3.00
N PRO A 205 -22.28 -14.21 3.52
CA PRO A 205 -23.19 -15.12 4.21
C PRO A 205 -23.51 -14.65 5.64
N ALA A 206 -24.55 -15.25 6.22
CA ALA A 206 -24.89 -15.00 7.62
C ALA A 206 -23.81 -15.50 8.59
N SER A 207 -23.05 -16.51 8.21
CA SER A 207 -21.95 -17.08 9.00
C SER A 207 -20.71 -16.18 9.10
N LEU A 208 -20.53 -15.18 8.21
CA LEU A 208 -19.33 -14.34 8.18
C LEU A 208 -19.19 -13.51 9.46
N LYS A 209 -18.04 -13.62 10.15
CA LYS A 209 -17.73 -12.92 11.41
C LYS A 209 -16.57 -11.97 11.29
N GLU A 210 -15.54 -12.35 10.51
CA GLU A 210 -14.37 -11.53 10.32
C GLU A 210 -14.58 -10.59 9.14
N SER A 211 -14.39 -9.32 9.44
CA SER A 211 -14.43 -8.27 8.43
C SER A 211 -13.26 -8.46 7.50
N PRO A 212 -13.52 -8.66 6.21
CA PRO A 212 -12.49 -8.35 5.26
C PRO A 212 -12.08 -6.90 5.49
N SER A 213 -10.80 -6.61 5.61
CA SER A 213 -10.36 -5.23 5.56
C SER A 213 -10.78 -4.66 4.20
N SER A 214 -11.08 -3.39 4.15
CA SER A 214 -11.44 -2.71 2.90
C SER A 214 -10.39 -2.89 1.80
N ALA A 215 -9.14 -3.14 2.14
CA ALA A 215 -8.06 -3.48 1.21
C ALA A 215 -8.39 -4.73 0.35
N GLU A 216 -9.24 -5.62 0.82
CA GLU A 216 -9.64 -6.84 0.11
C GLU A 216 -10.65 -6.59 -0.99
N PHE A 217 -11.52 -5.59 -0.81
CA PHE A 217 -12.57 -5.25 -1.76
C PHE A 217 -12.30 -4.00 -2.58
N THR A 218 -11.44 -3.09 -2.08
CA THR A 218 -11.19 -1.78 -2.67
C THR A 218 -9.71 -1.46 -2.88
N GLY A 219 -8.82 -2.37 -2.48
CA GLY A 219 -7.37 -2.18 -2.57
C GLY A 219 -6.83 -2.16 -4.00
N TYR A 220 -5.54 -2.03 -4.12
CA TYR A 220 -4.74 -1.70 -5.31
C TYR A 220 -5.09 -2.38 -6.63
N SER A 221 -5.90 -3.38 -6.64
CA SER A 221 -6.27 -4.13 -7.81
C SER A 221 -7.48 -4.99 -7.50
N SER A 222 -8.31 -4.55 -6.60
CA SER A 222 -9.52 -5.24 -6.19
C SER A 222 -10.55 -5.30 -7.30
N ALA A 223 -11.63 -5.99 -7.07
CA ALA A 223 -12.71 -6.22 -8.03
C ALA A 223 -13.15 -4.91 -8.72
N ALA A 224 -12.53 -4.59 -9.85
CA ALA A 224 -12.63 -3.29 -10.51
C ALA A 224 -14.06 -2.93 -10.96
N LYS A 225 -14.92 -3.95 -11.14
CA LYS A 225 -16.32 -3.78 -11.53
C LYS A 225 -17.29 -3.98 -10.36
N LEU A 226 -16.82 -4.28 -9.16
CA LEU A 226 -17.68 -4.49 -8.01
C LEU A 226 -18.46 -3.22 -7.68
N ALA A 227 -19.77 -3.29 -7.79
CA ALA A 227 -20.67 -2.16 -7.56
C ALA A 227 -21.60 -2.38 -6.35
N ASN A 228 -21.69 -3.62 -5.87
CA ASN A 228 -22.64 -3.95 -4.79
C ASN A 228 -22.07 -5.03 -3.86
N ILE A 229 -22.09 -4.77 -2.56
CA ILE A 229 -21.80 -5.74 -1.51
C ILE A 229 -23.09 -5.90 -0.69
N GLU A 230 -23.69 -7.07 -0.76
CA GLU A 230 -24.86 -7.44 0.05
C GLU A 230 -24.44 -8.31 1.23
N VAL A 231 -25.23 -8.28 2.29
CA VAL A 231 -25.03 -9.14 3.46
C VAL A 231 -26.33 -9.89 3.71
N ALA A 232 -26.21 -11.22 3.83
CA ALA A 232 -27.36 -12.09 4.07
C ALA A 232 -28.05 -11.77 5.41
N THR A 233 -29.38 -11.92 5.43
CA THR A 233 -30.17 -11.77 6.65
C THR A 233 -29.68 -12.73 7.74
N GLY A 234 -29.59 -12.23 8.96
CA GLY A 234 -29.07 -13.03 10.10
C GLY A 234 -27.58 -12.89 10.36
N ASN A 235 -26.83 -12.17 9.52
CA ASN A 235 -25.45 -11.84 9.85
C ASN A 235 -25.40 -10.98 11.13
N THR A 236 -24.47 -11.31 12.04
CA THR A 236 -24.36 -10.67 13.36
C THR A 236 -23.15 -9.74 13.50
N ALA A 237 -22.42 -9.54 12.43
CA ALA A 237 -21.22 -8.68 12.42
C ALA A 237 -21.38 -7.48 11.46
N PHE A 238 -22.09 -7.68 10.35
CA PHE A 238 -22.18 -6.72 9.25
C PHE A 238 -23.61 -6.55 8.74
N LYS A 239 -23.82 -5.45 8.04
CA LYS A 239 -25.00 -5.20 7.18
C LYS A 239 -24.57 -4.44 5.93
N SER A 240 -25.44 -4.41 4.95
CA SER A 240 -25.29 -3.56 3.76
C SER A 240 -26.23 -2.35 3.87
N ILE A 241 -25.71 -1.17 3.53
CA ILE A 241 -26.52 0.03 3.30
C ILE A 241 -26.28 0.44 1.85
N ASP A 242 -27.31 0.32 1.03
CA ASP A 242 -27.23 0.63 -0.40
C ASP A 242 -26.00 0.00 -1.08
N GLY A 243 -25.74 -1.28 -0.83
CA GLY A 243 -24.62 -2.02 -1.42
C GLY A 243 -23.24 -1.66 -0.87
N VAL A 244 -23.16 -0.88 0.18
CA VAL A 244 -21.92 -0.53 0.90
C VAL A 244 -21.85 -1.34 2.19
N LEU A 245 -20.70 -1.94 2.45
CA LEU A 245 -20.49 -2.76 3.66
C LEU A 245 -20.26 -1.86 4.87
N VAL A 246 -21.07 -2.06 5.90
CA VAL A 246 -20.93 -1.38 7.19
C VAL A 246 -20.98 -2.35 8.35
N SER A 247 -20.51 -1.93 9.53
CA SER A 247 -20.71 -2.67 10.79
C SER A 247 -22.19 -2.88 11.08
N LEU A 248 -22.53 -3.91 11.86
CA LEU A 248 -23.93 -4.26 12.15
C LEU A 248 -24.70 -3.09 12.78
N ASP A 249 -24.06 -2.34 13.69
CA ASP A 249 -24.64 -1.14 14.30
C ASP A 249 -24.81 0.03 13.31
N GLY A 250 -24.17 -0.04 12.15
CA GLY A 250 -24.17 0.98 11.10
C GLY A 250 -23.20 2.13 11.32
N LYS A 251 -22.42 2.09 12.39
CA LYS A 251 -21.54 3.22 12.77
C LYS A 251 -20.23 3.28 12.00
N LYS A 252 -19.75 2.16 11.47
CA LYS A 252 -18.49 2.12 10.71
C LYS A 252 -18.74 1.69 9.26
N LEU A 253 -18.34 2.54 8.30
CA LEU A 253 -18.25 2.18 6.90
C LEU A 253 -16.95 1.39 6.71
N ILE A 254 -17.10 0.13 6.26
CA ILE A 254 -15.99 -0.83 6.16
C ILE A 254 -15.43 -0.87 4.75
N ALA A 255 -16.30 -0.99 3.73
CA ALA A 255 -15.86 -1.04 2.35
C ALA A 255 -16.89 -0.42 1.39
N TYR A 256 -16.40 0.48 0.55
CA TYR A 256 -17.16 1.05 -0.58
C TYR A 256 -16.76 0.30 -1.87
N PRO A 257 -17.74 -0.26 -2.63
CA PRO A 257 -17.42 -0.99 -3.85
C PRO A 257 -16.77 -0.12 -4.91
N ASN A 258 -15.72 -0.62 -5.57
CA ASN A 258 -14.87 0.18 -6.45
C ASN A 258 -15.61 0.81 -7.64
N ALA A 259 -16.57 0.10 -8.23
CA ALA A 259 -17.35 0.59 -9.37
C ALA A 259 -18.74 1.16 -8.99
N LYS A 260 -19.06 1.26 -7.70
CA LYS A 260 -20.33 1.86 -7.27
C LYS A 260 -20.34 3.34 -7.67
N PRO A 261 -21.34 3.78 -8.48
CA PRO A 261 -21.45 5.17 -8.85
C PRO A 261 -21.89 6.02 -7.66
N GLY A 262 -21.42 7.24 -7.59
CA GLY A 262 -22.07 8.27 -6.79
C GLY A 262 -23.38 8.70 -7.44
N VAL A 263 -24.19 9.47 -6.71
CA VAL A 263 -25.38 10.11 -7.26
C VAL A 263 -25.02 11.40 -7.97
N ALA A 264 -25.73 11.74 -9.04
CA ALA A 264 -25.61 13.05 -9.64
C ALA A 264 -26.06 14.10 -8.62
N SER A 265 -25.15 15.03 -8.27
CA SER A 265 -25.46 16.05 -7.28
C SER A 265 -26.44 17.06 -7.82
N SER A 266 -27.54 17.29 -7.09
CA SER A 266 -28.39 18.46 -7.22
C SER A 266 -27.95 19.60 -6.29
N LEU A 267 -26.83 19.44 -5.59
CA LEU A 267 -26.31 20.46 -4.68
C LEU A 267 -25.77 21.66 -5.44
N PRO A 268 -25.98 22.90 -4.94
CA PRO A 268 -25.35 24.08 -5.50
C PRO A 268 -23.84 23.87 -5.57
N ALA A 269 -23.27 24.28 -6.68
CA ALA A 269 -21.83 24.13 -6.96
C ALA A 269 -21.02 24.41 -5.70
N TYR A 270 -20.20 23.46 -5.27
CA TYR A 270 -19.15 23.71 -4.28
C TYR A 270 -18.41 24.97 -4.74
N GLN A 271 -18.31 25.98 -3.86
CA GLN A 271 -17.59 27.20 -4.20
C GLN A 271 -16.15 26.86 -4.53
N GLY A 272 -15.82 26.85 -5.84
CA GLY A 272 -14.50 26.52 -6.36
C GLY A 272 -14.49 25.52 -7.52
N VAL A 273 -15.59 24.81 -7.81
CA VAL A 273 -15.70 23.92 -8.99
C VAL A 273 -16.71 24.54 -9.98
N ILE A 274 -16.34 25.66 -10.58
CA ILE A 274 -17.09 26.24 -11.70
C ILE A 274 -16.92 25.33 -12.91
N GLY A 275 -18.00 24.74 -13.42
CA GLY A 275 -18.09 24.24 -14.76
C GLY A 275 -17.98 22.72 -14.97
N GLN A 276 -18.22 21.88 -13.99
CA GLN A 276 -18.34 20.43 -14.22
C GLN A 276 -19.80 19.98 -14.08
N PRO A 277 -20.53 19.76 -15.19
CA PRO A 277 -21.78 19.01 -15.15
C PRO A 277 -21.48 17.55 -14.83
N SER A 278 -22.26 16.95 -13.90
CA SER A 278 -22.19 15.56 -13.46
C SER A 278 -21.04 15.20 -12.48
N ALA A 279 -20.87 15.95 -11.39
CA ALA A 279 -20.10 15.46 -10.26
C ALA A 279 -20.76 14.19 -9.70
N SER A 280 -20.04 13.08 -9.70
CA SER A 280 -20.44 11.85 -9.01
C SER A 280 -20.13 12.01 -7.53
N VAL A 281 -21.14 12.38 -6.74
CA VAL A 281 -21.01 12.66 -5.30
C VAL A 281 -21.50 11.47 -4.50
N TYR A 282 -20.76 11.10 -3.48
CA TYR A 282 -21.25 10.18 -2.46
C TYR A 282 -21.38 10.88 -1.13
N LYS A 283 -22.59 10.92 -0.59
CA LYS A 283 -22.88 11.36 0.77
C LYS A 283 -22.84 10.13 1.67
N ILE A 284 -21.99 10.14 2.67
CA ILE A 284 -21.93 9.05 3.66
C ILE A 284 -23.26 9.00 4.41
N PRO A 285 -23.89 7.80 4.56
CA PRO A 285 -25.19 7.65 5.22
C PRO A 285 -25.21 8.22 6.63
N ASP A 286 -26.38 8.73 7.02
CA ASP A 286 -26.63 9.21 8.37
C ASP A 286 -26.38 8.07 9.39
N GLY A 287 -25.83 8.40 10.54
CA GLY A 287 -25.45 7.44 11.58
C GLY A 287 -24.08 6.78 11.42
N VAL A 288 -23.42 6.92 10.26
CA VAL A 288 -22.03 6.47 10.11
C VAL A 288 -21.09 7.47 10.79
N GLU A 289 -20.40 7.00 11.81
CA GLU A 289 -19.47 7.81 12.62
C GLU A 289 -18.00 7.62 12.21
N ILE A 290 -17.66 6.48 11.59
CA ILE A 290 -16.28 6.12 11.26
C ILE A 290 -16.17 5.69 9.80
N VAL A 291 -15.22 6.25 9.07
CA VAL A 291 -14.76 5.69 7.79
C VAL A 291 -13.56 4.81 8.08
N GLY A 292 -13.71 3.52 7.84
CA GLY A 292 -12.73 2.50 8.17
C GLY A 292 -11.44 2.62 7.36
N GLN A 293 -10.41 1.93 7.82
CA GLN A 293 -9.12 1.86 7.15
C GLN A 293 -9.30 1.43 5.69
N ALA A 294 -8.74 2.22 4.76
CA ALA A 294 -8.79 2.01 3.32
C ALA A 294 -10.21 1.83 2.71
N ALA A 295 -11.28 2.23 3.41
CA ALA A 295 -12.68 1.98 3.02
C ALA A 295 -13.05 2.46 1.61
N PHE A 296 -12.40 3.50 1.11
CA PHE A 296 -12.54 4.01 -0.24
C PHE A 296 -11.23 3.93 -1.04
N ALA A 297 -10.26 3.14 -0.60
CA ALA A 297 -8.97 3.08 -1.30
C ALA A 297 -9.17 2.70 -2.78
N GLN A 298 -8.60 3.52 -3.69
CA GLN A 298 -8.63 3.33 -5.16
C GLN A 298 -10.02 3.27 -5.80
N VAL A 299 -11.06 3.76 -5.14
CA VAL A 299 -12.38 3.92 -5.76
C VAL A 299 -12.29 4.92 -6.90
N ASN A 300 -12.70 4.52 -8.11
CA ASN A 300 -12.53 5.29 -9.33
C ASN A 300 -13.82 5.93 -9.87
N GLY A 301 -14.93 5.79 -9.14
CA GLY A 301 -16.25 6.27 -9.55
C GLY A 301 -16.62 7.65 -9.01
N LEU A 302 -15.96 8.15 -7.97
CA LEU A 302 -16.37 9.34 -7.23
C LEU A 302 -15.49 10.55 -7.57
N THR A 303 -16.14 11.70 -7.74
CA THR A 303 -15.48 13.00 -7.91
C THR A 303 -15.58 13.87 -6.66
N ALA A 304 -16.57 13.62 -5.80
CA ALA A 304 -16.72 14.29 -4.52
C ALA A 304 -17.31 13.37 -3.45
N ILE A 305 -16.98 13.65 -2.19
CA ILE A 305 -17.47 12.93 -1.01
C ILE A 305 -17.91 13.94 0.05
N GLU A 306 -19.10 13.69 0.64
CA GLU A 306 -19.60 14.41 1.81
C GLU A 306 -19.54 13.49 3.03
N LEU A 307 -18.81 13.91 4.06
CA LEU A 307 -18.59 13.11 5.26
C LEU A 307 -19.73 13.15 6.27
N ASN A 308 -20.70 14.07 6.09
CA ASN A 308 -21.90 14.16 6.91
C ASN A 308 -21.62 14.10 8.44
N GLU A 309 -22.11 13.06 9.14
CA GLU A 309 -21.97 12.87 10.60
C GLU A 309 -20.69 12.13 11.02
N VAL A 310 -19.80 11.85 10.07
CA VAL A 310 -18.53 11.16 10.36
C VAL A 310 -17.72 11.94 11.38
N LYS A 311 -17.22 11.23 12.41
CA LYS A 311 -16.33 11.75 13.45
C LYS A 311 -14.89 11.40 13.16
N LYS A 312 -14.62 10.16 12.68
CA LYS A 312 -13.26 9.64 12.52
C LYS A 312 -13.00 9.13 11.11
N LEU A 313 -11.85 9.51 10.55
CA LEU A 313 -11.26 8.96 9.34
C LEU A 313 -10.05 8.11 9.73
N GLU A 314 -10.11 6.80 9.48
CA GLU A 314 -8.99 5.90 9.76
C GLU A 314 -7.91 5.97 8.67
N LYS A 315 -6.75 5.39 8.93
CA LYS A 315 -5.58 5.40 8.05
C LYS A 315 -5.93 4.94 6.63
N GLY A 316 -5.54 5.74 5.64
CA GLY A 316 -5.76 5.41 4.22
C GLY A 316 -7.22 5.33 3.80
N ALA A 317 -8.18 5.83 4.60
CA ALA A 317 -9.62 5.75 4.33
C ALA A 317 -9.99 6.09 2.87
N PHE A 318 -9.31 7.05 2.29
CA PHE A 318 -9.50 7.53 0.91
C PHE A 318 -8.19 7.46 0.10
N ASP A 319 -7.34 6.48 0.34
CA ASP A 319 -6.03 6.40 -0.34
C ASP A 319 -6.17 6.22 -1.86
N LYS A 320 -5.34 6.94 -2.62
CA LYS A 320 -5.15 6.79 -4.09
C LYS A 320 -6.41 6.82 -4.95
N GLN A 321 -7.35 7.68 -4.65
CA GLN A 321 -8.51 7.91 -5.51
C GLN A 321 -8.13 8.73 -6.74
N THR A 322 -8.34 8.17 -7.93
CA THR A 322 -7.85 8.79 -9.18
C THR A 322 -8.78 9.88 -9.73
N LYS A 323 -10.03 9.98 -9.26
CA LYS A 323 -11.00 10.97 -9.75
C LYS A 323 -11.50 11.94 -8.70
N LEU A 324 -11.22 11.68 -7.44
CA LEU A 324 -11.67 12.53 -6.33
C LEU A 324 -11.05 13.92 -6.45
N ARG A 325 -11.91 14.96 -6.46
CA ARG A 325 -11.53 16.37 -6.60
C ARG A 325 -11.83 17.16 -5.34
N ASN A 326 -12.91 16.83 -4.65
CA ASN A 326 -13.40 17.56 -3.50
C ASN A 326 -13.85 16.62 -2.39
N VAL A 327 -13.59 17.03 -1.15
CA VAL A 327 -14.11 16.37 0.06
C VAL A 327 -14.68 17.43 0.98
N ARG A 328 -15.92 17.23 1.41
CA ARG A 328 -16.55 18.06 2.44
C ARG A 328 -16.54 17.36 3.78
N LEU A 329 -15.86 17.96 4.75
CA LEU A 329 -15.88 17.55 6.15
C LEU A 329 -17.11 18.15 6.84
N GLY A 330 -17.89 17.30 7.50
CA GLY A 330 -19.01 17.73 8.34
C GLY A 330 -18.55 18.36 9.66
N SER A 331 -19.51 18.93 10.37
CA SER A 331 -19.26 19.57 11.68
C SER A 331 -18.79 18.57 12.76
N SER A 332 -19.01 17.28 12.55
CA SER A 332 -18.70 16.23 13.54
C SER A 332 -17.27 15.68 13.46
N VAL A 333 -16.52 15.94 12.38
CA VAL A 333 -15.17 15.37 12.21
C VAL A 333 -14.24 15.90 13.29
N ASP A 334 -13.70 14.97 14.10
CA ASP A 334 -12.76 15.28 15.20
C ASP A 334 -11.40 14.61 15.03
N THR A 335 -11.35 13.51 14.26
CA THR A 335 -10.12 12.73 14.08
C THR A 335 -9.88 12.43 12.60
N ILE A 336 -8.73 12.87 12.10
CA ILE A 336 -8.18 12.49 10.77
C ILE A 336 -6.85 11.78 11.01
N GLU A 337 -6.82 10.44 10.80
CA GLU A 337 -5.59 9.67 10.94
C GLU A 337 -4.62 9.94 9.80
N GLU A 338 -3.35 9.65 10.06
CA GLU A 338 -2.27 9.89 9.10
C GLU A 338 -2.49 9.13 7.78
N GLY A 339 -2.33 9.88 6.67
CA GLY A 339 -2.48 9.30 5.32
C GLY A 339 -3.92 8.98 4.94
N ALA A 340 -4.93 9.46 5.66
CA ALA A 340 -6.35 9.25 5.31
C ALA A 340 -6.67 9.60 3.85
N PHE A 341 -5.96 10.56 3.27
CA PHE A 341 -6.11 11.00 1.87
C PHE A 341 -4.82 10.88 1.06
N GLY A 342 -3.97 9.89 1.35
CA GLY A 342 -2.70 9.71 0.65
C GLY A 342 -2.85 9.49 -0.86
N GLY A 343 -1.98 10.10 -1.67
CA GLY A 343 -1.89 9.81 -3.11
C GLY A 343 -3.08 10.24 -3.99
N ASN A 344 -3.94 11.15 -3.53
CA ASN A 344 -5.09 11.67 -4.29
C ASN A 344 -4.66 12.80 -5.24
N GLN A 345 -4.05 12.45 -6.37
CA GLN A 345 -3.42 13.41 -7.29
C GLN A 345 -4.38 14.37 -8.01
N ASN A 346 -5.69 14.14 -7.93
CA ASN A 346 -6.71 15.02 -8.52
C ASN A 346 -7.50 15.80 -7.46
N LEU A 347 -7.26 15.54 -6.16
CA LEU A 347 -7.93 16.25 -5.08
C LEU A 347 -7.37 17.68 -4.99
N THR A 348 -8.20 18.66 -5.32
CA THR A 348 -7.80 20.07 -5.41
C THR A 348 -8.24 20.90 -4.22
N ALA A 349 -9.28 20.47 -3.51
CA ALA A 349 -9.78 21.24 -2.37
C ALA A 349 -10.51 20.35 -1.34
N PHE A 350 -10.36 20.74 -0.09
CA PHE A 350 -11.22 20.36 1.02
C PHE A 350 -12.15 21.53 1.37
N ASP A 351 -13.38 21.20 1.72
CA ASP A 351 -14.33 22.13 2.34
C ASP A 351 -14.65 21.63 3.75
N VAL A 352 -14.60 22.51 4.73
CA VAL A 352 -14.90 22.17 6.12
C VAL A 352 -16.12 22.97 6.56
N ASP A 353 -17.12 22.26 7.13
CA ASP A 353 -18.31 22.87 7.67
C ASP A 353 -17.92 23.98 8.69
N PRO A 354 -18.45 25.21 8.55
CA PRO A 354 -18.11 26.31 9.45
C PRO A 354 -18.40 26.05 10.94
N LEU A 355 -19.26 25.08 11.23
CA LEU A 355 -19.60 24.64 12.59
C LEU A 355 -18.64 23.57 13.14
N ASN A 356 -17.65 23.13 12.36
CA ASN A 356 -16.68 22.15 12.87
C ASN A 356 -15.78 22.81 13.92
N PRO A 357 -15.72 22.29 15.16
CA PRO A 357 -14.94 22.91 16.24
C PRO A 357 -13.45 22.57 16.17
N ASN A 358 -13.03 21.57 15.38
CA ASN A 358 -11.67 21.03 15.39
C ASN A 358 -10.85 21.45 14.17
N TYR A 359 -11.52 21.63 13.03
CA TYR A 359 -10.90 21.89 11.74
C TYR A 359 -11.54 23.07 11.02
N THR A 360 -10.75 23.70 10.17
CA THR A 360 -11.20 24.72 9.22
C THR A 360 -10.47 24.55 7.90
N SER A 361 -11.02 25.08 6.80
CA SER A 361 -10.32 25.15 5.52
C SER A 361 -9.98 26.58 5.15
N ASP A 362 -8.82 26.74 4.53
CA ASP A 362 -8.39 28.01 3.92
C ASP A 362 -7.82 27.70 2.54
N ASP A 363 -8.39 28.30 1.50
CA ASP A 363 -8.05 28.01 0.12
C ASP A 363 -7.99 26.49 -0.20
N GLY A 364 -8.93 25.72 0.39
CA GLY A 364 -9.03 24.27 0.20
C GLY A 364 -8.02 23.42 0.99
N VAL A 365 -7.19 24.03 1.83
CA VAL A 365 -6.22 23.36 2.71
C VAL A 365 -6.83 23.21 4.10
N ILE A 366 -6.70 22.02 4.73
CA ILE A 366 -7.21 21.78 6.08
C ILE A 366 -6.18 22.23 7.12
N TYR A 367 -6.66 22.99 8.07
CA TYR A 367 -5.98 23.39 9.30
C TYR A 367 -6.75 22.92 10.53
N ASN A 368 -6.09 22.92 11.69
CA ASN A 368 -6.80 22.91 12.97
C ASN A 368 -7.59 24.21 13.13
N ALA A 369 -8.50 24.28 14.12
CA ALA A 369 -9.47 25.37 14.26
C ALA A 369 -8.81 26.78 14.38
N ASP A 370 -7.68 26.90 15.05
CA ASP A 370 -6.93 28.15 15.23
C ASP A 370 -5.88 28.45 14.14
N LYS A 371 -5.81 27.59 13.12
CA LYS A 371 -4.88 27.69 11.99
C LYS A 371 -3.39 27.67 12.37
N THR A 372 -3.06 27.10 13.52
CA THR A 372 -1.66 26.95 13.96
C THR A 372 -1.00 25.69 13.40
N GLU A 373 -1.79 24.66 13.05
CA GLU A 373 -1.31 23.44 12.43
C GLU A 373 -1.92 23.25 11.05
N LEU A 374 -1.08 23.10 10.00
CA LEU A 374 -1.51 22.61 8.69
C LEU A 374 -1.66 21.09 8.75
N VAL A 375 -2.91 20.62 8.63
CA VAL A 375 -3.28 19.21 8.83
C VAL A 375 -3.18 18.41 7.53
N LEU A 376 -3.78 18.92 6.42
CA LEU A 376 -3.79 18.26 5.12
C LEU A 376 -3.75 19.27 3.98
N PHE A 377 -2.88 19.00 3.02
CA PHE A 377 -2.78 19.74 1.76
C PHE A 377 -3.33 18.85 0.62
N PRO A 378 -4.21 19.35 -0.27
CA PRO A 378 -4.76 18.54 -1.35
C PRO A 378 -3.69 18.01 -2.31
N GLY A 379 -3.71 16.70 -2.59
CA GLY A 379 -2.66 16.05 -3.39
C GLY A 379 -2.59 16.50 -4.86
N GLY A 380 -3.67 17.09 -5.39
CA GLY A 380 -3.75 17.66 -6.73
C GLY A 380 -3.62 19.20 -6.79
N LYS A 381 -3.40 19.86 -5.66
CA LYS A 381 -3.18 21.31 -5.60
C LYS A 381 -1.70 21.59 -5.90
N GLY A 382 -1.43 22.29 -6.98
CA GLY A 382 -0.09 22.54 -7.51
C GLY A 382 0.33 24.02 -7.42
N GLY A 383 1.46 24.29 -8.08
CA GLY A 383 2.02 25.64 -8.17
C GLY A 383 2.85 26.04 -6.98
N GLU A 384 2.68 27.28 -6.50
CA GLU A 384 3.36 27.84 -5.36
C GLU A 384 2.38 27.95 -4.19
N TYR A 385 2.83 27.62 -2.99
CA TYR A 385 2.04 27.72 -1.77
C TYR A 385 2.80 28.46 -0.68
N THR A 386 2.10 29.36 0.01
CA THR A 386 2.64 30.08 1.16
C THR A 386 1.83 29.71 2.41
N THR A 387 2.51 29.23 3.45
CA THR A 387 1.84 28.89 4.72
C THR A 387 1.26 30.13 5.39
N LEU A 388 0.11 29.96 6.06
CA LEU A 388 -0.53 31.09 6.77
C LEU A 388 0.39 31.65 7.86
N PRO A 389 0.33 32.93 8.15
CA PRO A 389 1.17 33.55 9.17
C PRO A 389 1.00 32.95 10.58
N THR A 390 -0.14 32.35 10.87
CA THR A 390 -0.45 31.69 12.14
C THR A 390 0.14 30.27 12.25
N THR A 391 0.54 29.65 11.12
CA THR A 391 0.99 28.27 11.10
C THR A 391 2.35 28.12 11.76
N THR A 392 2.40 27.35 12.82
CA THR A 392 3.63 27.02 13.58
C THR A 392 4.08 25.58 13.31
N LYS A 393 3.18 24.72 12.79
CA LYS A 393 3.46 23.31 12.55
C LYS A 393 2.88 22.82 11.23
N ILE A 394 3.66 22.02 10.49
CA ILE A 394 3.21 21.19 9.37
C ILE A 394 3.07 19.77 9.92
N ARG A 395 1.86 19.23 9.85
CA ARG A 395 1.55 17.89 10.36
C ARG A 395 2.21 16.80 9.53
N ARG A 396 2.45 15.65 10.18
CA ARG A 396 2.94 14.44 9.53
C ARG A 396 2.08 14.08 8.33
N ARG A 397 2.74 13.80 7.17
CA ARG A 397 2.11 13.45 5.90
C ARG A 397 1.17 14.50 5.31
N ALA A 398 1.25 15.76 5.73
CA ALA A 398 0.35 16.81 5.25
C ALA A 398 0.40 17.00 3.72
N PHE A 399 1.56 16.89 3.08
CA PHE A 399 1.78 17.01 1.63
C PHE A 399 2.19 15.68 0.97
N TYR A 400 1.97 14.57 1.65
CA TYR A 400 2.43 13.25 1.22
C TYR A 400 1.98 12.89 -0.20
N TYR A 401 2.95 12.53 -1.09
CA TYR A 401 2.72 12.23 -2.51
C TYR A 401 2.08 13.34 -3.34
N ASN A 402 2.17 14.62 -2.95
CA ASN A 402 1.78 15.70 -3.84
C ASN A 402 2.86 15.89 -4.92
N ASN A 403 2.55 15.51 -6.15
CA ASN A 403 3.47 15.51 -7.29
C ASN A 403 3.22 16.68 -8.25
N VAL A 404 2.54 17.74 -7.83
CA VAL A 404 2.23 18.90 -8.65
C VAL A 404 2.59 20.23 -7.99
N LEU A 405 2.88 20.22 -6.69
CA LEU A 405 3.35 21.37 -5.94
C LEU A 405 4.82 21.65 -6.31
N ALA A 406 5.10 22.88 -6.76
CA ALA A 406 6.43 23.27 -7.25
C ALA A 406 7.29 23.99 -6.22
N LYS A 407 6.64 24.81 -5.36
CA LYS A 407 7.33 25.65 -4.38
C LYS A 407 6.50 25.82 -3.11
N VAL A 408 7.17 25.87 -1.95
CA VAL A 408 6.56 26.24 -0.66
C VAL A 408 7.35 27.37 -0.01
N ASN A 409 6.63 28.41 0.39
CA ASN A 409 7.17 29.49 1.22
C ASN A 409 6.66 29.31 2.65
N PHE A 410 7.56 29.01 3.56
CA PHE A 410 7.24 28.89 4.97
C PHE A 410 7.26 30.27 5.63
N ASN A 411 6.21 30.59 6.37
CA ASN A 411 6.13 31.82 7.15
C ASN A 411 7.17 31.84 8.29
N LYS A 412 7.48 33.00 8.80
CA LYS A 412 8.49 33.21 9.86
C LYS A 412 8.18 32.52 11.19
N ASN A 413 6.91 32.19 11.46
CA ASN A 413 6.47 31.58 12.73
C ASN A 413 6.46 30.06 12.72
N LEU A 414 6.75 29.41 11.56
CA LEU A 414 6.85 27.97 11.48
C LEU A 414 7.97 27.46 12.40
N GLU A 415 7.64 26.51 13.28
CA GLU A 415 8.58 25.90 14.21
C GLU A 415 8.90 24.43 13.89
N VAL A 416 7.92 23.67 13.37
CA VAL A 416 8.06 22.24 13.19
C VAL A 416 7.55 21.80 11.81
N ILE A 417 8.39 21.06 11.09
CA ILE A 417 7.99 20.23 9.94
C ILE A 417 8.06 18.79 10.39
N ASP A 418 6.90 18.15 10.55
CA ASP A 418 6.79 16.79 11.11
C ASP A 418 7.23 15.71 10.12
N GLY A 419 7.34 14.47 10.58
CA GLY A 419 7.82 13.36 9.77
C GLY A 419 6.97 13.10 8.52
N ASP A 420 7.57 12.61 7.43
CA ASP A 420 6.92 12.31 6.14
C ASP A 420 6.13 13.51 5.53
N ALA A 421 6.21 14.72 6.07
CA ALA A 421 5.33 15.84 5.70
C ALA A 421 5.31 16.12 4.19
N PHE A 422 6.46 16.08 3.54
CA PHE A 422 6.65 16.27 2.09
C PHE A 422 7.28 15.04 1.42
N GLN A 423 7.08 13.84 1.98
CA GLN A 423 7.63 12.63 1.39
C GLN A 423 7.06 12.40 -0.01
N ALA A 424 7.94 12.07 -0.97
CA ALA A 424 7.63 11.79 -2.37
C ALA A 424 6.94 12.96 -3.12
N THR A 425 7.25 14.21 -2.75
CA THR A 425 6.84 15.41 -3.50
C THR A 425 7.82 15.69 -4.64
N THR A 426 7.78 14.88 -5.69
CA THR A 426 8.81 14.85 -6.75
C THR A 426 8.93 16.14 -7.57
N GLU A 427 7.87 16.95 -7.63
CA GLU A 427 7.86 18.23 -8.33
C GLU A 427 8.20 19.43 -7.44
N LEU A 428 8.31 19.24 -6.11
CA LEU A 428 8.72 20.31 -5.20
C LEU A 428 10.21 20.62 -5.39
N LYS A 429 10.51 21.70 -6.13
CA LYS A 429 11.87 22.12 -6.47
C LYS A 429 12.48 23.10 -5.47
N ASN A 430 11.65 23.89 -4.81
CA ASN A 430 12.10 24.96 -3.95
C ASN A 430 11.28 25.05 -2.66
N ILE A 431 11.98 25.32 -1.56
CA ILE A 431 11.40 25.76 -0.31
C ILE A 431 12.11 27.02 0.15
N THR A 432 11.37 27.94 0.78
CA THR A 432 11.94 29.15 1.36
C THR A 432 11.42 29.34 2.78
N PHE A 433 12.25 29.94 3.63
CA PHE A 433 11.88 30.33 5.00
C PHE A 433 11.89 31.85 5.11
N GLU A 434 10.74 32.45 5.48
CA GLU A 434 10.62 33.87 5.70
C GLU A 434 11.48 34.31 6.91
N ALA A 435 12.28 35.32 6.75
CA ALA A 435 13.14 35.84 7.82
C ALA A 435 12.39 36.77 8.79
N PRO A 436 12.72 36.80 10.11
CA PRO A 436 13.58 35.84 10.79
C PRO A 436 12.86 34.48 11.01
N ALA A 437 13.39 33.40 10.47
CA ALA A 437 12.78 32.08 10.59
C ALA A 437 12.84 31.56 12.04
N ARG A 438 11.85 30.75 12.44
CA ARG A 438 11.77 30.12 13.76
C ARG A 438 11.77 28.59 13.71
N VAL A 439 11.93 27.98 12.52
CA VAL A 439 11.91 26.52 12.37
C VAL A 439 13.04 25.89 13.20
N LYS A 440 12.67 24.92 14.05
CA LYS A 440 13.57 24.22 14.99
C LYS A 440 13.87 22.81 14.56
N SER A 441 12.90 22.14 13.94
CA SER A 441 13.04 20.71 13.58
C SER A 441 12.43 20.37 12.23
N ILE A 442 13.13 19.47 11.52
CA ILE A 442 12.67 18.79 10.31
C ILE A 442 12.69 17.29 10.62
N GLY A 443 11.50 16.67 10.64
CA GLY A 443 11.29 15.29 11.11
C GLY A 443 11.77 14.20 10.15
N THR A 444 11.72 12.98 10.62
CA THR A 444 12.10 11.76 9.89
C THR A 444 11.37 11.67 8.55
N PHE A 445 12.08 11.44 7.44
CA PHE A 445 11.56 11.35 6.07
C PHE A 445 10.83 12.61 5.56
N ALA A 446 10.92 13.75 6.23
CA ALA A 446 10.08 14.91 5.93
C ALA A 446 10.09 15.33 4.46
N PHE A 447 11.24 15.29 3.78
CA PHE A 447 11.41 15.60 2.36
C PHE A 447 12.01 14.43 1.57
N GLN A 448 11.88 13.20 2.06
CA GLN A 448 12.43 12.03 1.39
C GLN A 448 11.83 11.87 -0.02
N GLY A 449 12.69 11.68 -1.02
CA GLY A 449 12.26 11.54 -2.42
C GLY A 449 11.65 12.79 -3.02
N SER A 450 11.86 13.97 -2.41
CA SER A 450 11.42 15.25 -2.97
C SER A 450 12.25 15.68 -4.19
N GLY A 451 11.70 16.60 -4.97
CA GLY A 451 12.39 17.19 -6.13
C GLY A 451 13.33 18.34 -5.78
N LEU A 452 13.58 18.63 -4.50
CA LEU A 452 14.42 19.75 -4.05
C LEU A 452 15.82 19.67 -4.64
N THR A 453 16.27 20.79 -5.23
CA THR A 453 17.59 20.92 -5.83
C THR A 453 18.56 21.70 -4.96
N GLU A 454 18.03 22.61 -4.13
CA GLU A 454 18.81 23.43 -3.21
C GLU A 454 18.10 23.48 -1.85
N LEU A 455 18.89 23.58 -0.78
CA LEU A 455 18.41 23.74 0.59
C LEU A 455 19.20 24.82 1.31
N ASN A 456 18.51 25.88 1.70
CA ASN A 456 19.07 26.91 2.59
C ASN A 456 18.57 26.63 4.01
N ILE A 457 19.45 26.11 4.85
CA ILE A 457 19.16 25.82 6.27
C ILE A 457 19.17 27.13 7.05
N PRO A 458 18.03 27.58 7.61
CA PRO A 458 17.97 28.83 8.36
C PRO A 458 18.69 28.71 9.71
N ALA A 459 19.17 29.84 10.23
CA ALA A 459 19.95 29.89 11.48
C ALA A 459 19.21 29.26 12.68
N SER A 460 17.89 29.33 12.73
CA SER A 460 17.06 28.79 13.82
C SER A 460 16.95 27.26 13.87
N LEU A 461 17.29 26.55 12.77
CA LEU A 461 17.13 25.08 12.71
C LEU A 461 18.11 24.41 13.67
N GLN A 462 17.58 23.50 14.52
CA GLN A 462 18.34 22.80 15.55
C GLN A 462 18.55 21.32 15.17
N THR A 463 17.53 20.67 14.58
CA THR A 463 17.58 19.23 14.29
C THR A 463 17.09 18.90 12.90
N VAL A 464 17.82 17.99 12.23
CA VAL A 464 17.43 17.33 10.99
C VAL A 464 17.43 15.83 11.26
N ASP A 465 16.25 15.23 11.21
CA ASP A 465 16.07 13.82 11.60
C ASP A 465 16.47 12.82 10.52
N TRP A 466 16.30 11.53 10.86
CA TRP A 466 16.71 10.39 10.02
C TRP A 466 16.09 10.44 8.63
N SER A 467 16.93 10.34 7.60
CA SER A 467 16.56 10.36 6.18
C SER A 467 15.61 11.53 5.78
N ALA A 468 15.68 12.65 6.51
CA ALA A 468 14.78 13.78 6.31
C ALA A 468 14.79 14.32 4.87
N PHE A 469 15.93 14.26 4.19
CA PHE A 469 16.11 14.61 2.79
C PHE A 469 16.60 13.42 1.93
N GLY A 470 16.48 12.21 2.45
CA GLY A 470 16.95 11.01 1.75
C GLY A 470 16.38 10.88 0.33
N PHE A 471 17.19 10.46 -0.63
CA PHE A 471 16.80 10.27 -2.03
C PHE A 471 16.21 11.51 -2.73
N SER A 472 16.43 12.72 -2.17
CA SER A 472 16.07 13.99 -2.83
C SER A 472 17.04 14.32 -3.98
N LYS A 473 16.69 15.35 -4.78
CA LYS A 473 17.50 15.82 -5.92
C LYS A 473 18.47 16.94 -5.54
N LEU A 474 18.81 17.07 -4.24
CA LEU A 474 19.67 18.11 -3.74
C LEU A 474 21.06 18.07 -4.41
N LYS A 475 21.49 19.26 -4.86
CA LYS A 475 22.81 19.54 -5.42
C LYS A 475 23.62 20.42 -4.48
N LYS A 476 22.95 21.32 -3.78
CA LYS A 476 23.57 22.31 -2.91
C LYS A 476 22.84 22.46 -1.58
N ILE A 477 23.59 22.52 -0.50
CA ILE A 477 23.11 22.85 0.84
C ILE A 477 23.93 24.03 1.36
N THR A 478 23.23 25.07 1.84
CA THR A 478 23.84 26.24 2.48
C THR A 478 23.30 26.35 3.88
N VAL A 479 24.16 26.45 4.87
CA VAL A 479 23.82 26.70 6.27
C VAL A 479 24.01 28.19 6.57
N ALA A 480 22.96 28.87 7.04
CA ALA A 480 22.99 30.29 7.33
C ALA A 480 23.98 30.63 8.46
N ASP A 481 24.54 31.84 8.41
CA ASP A 481 25.35 32.37 9.49
C ASP A 481 24.60 32.43 10.82
N GLY A 482 25.33 32.24 11.94
CA GLY A 482 24.72 32.15 13.27
C GLY A 482 23.87 30.91 13.51
N SER A 483 24.11 29.85 12.77
CA SER A 483 23.36 28.59 12.85
C SER A 483 23.32 28.01 14.27
N GLN A 484 22.12 27.62 14.71
CA GLN A 484 21.84 26.90 15.96
C GLN A 484 21.77 25.40 15.79
N LEU A 485 22.24 24.87 14.66
CA LEU A 485 22.18 23.47 14.32
C LEU A 485 22.95 22.60 15.33
N GLN A 486 22.24 21.72 16.04
CA GLN A 486 22.79 20.86 17.08
C GLN A 486 23.00 19.44 16.57
N SER A 487 22.14 18.97 15.66
CA SER A 487 22.16 17.59 15.20
C SER A 487 21.67 17.46 13.76
N ILE A 488 22.47 16.77 12.96
CA ILE A 488 22.05 16.15 11.70
C ILE A 488 22.12 14.66 11.93
N ASN A 489 20.96 14.00 11.91
CA ASN A 489 20.89 12.57 12.17
C ASN A 489 21.60 11.76 11.08
N LYS A 490 22.06 10.58 11.46
CA LYS A 490 22.58 9.58 10.54
C LYS A 490 21.60 9.38 9.37
N GLU A 491 22.13 9.38 8.14
CA GLU A 491 21.36 9.18 6.92
C GLU A 491 20.41 10.32 6.54
N ALA A 492 20.47 11.50 7.17
CA ALA A 492 19.60 12.64 6.85
C ALA A 492 19.57 12.98 5.35
N PHE A 493 20.68 12.80 4.64
CA PHE A 493 20.88 13.01 3.20
C PHE A 493 21.22 11.73 2.44
N ASN A 494 20.88 10.54 2.96
CA ASN A 494 21.17 9.28 2.32
C ASN A 494 20.55 9.21 0.91
N GLY A 495 21.33 8.74 -0.07
CA GLY A 495 20.85 8.60 -1.45
C GLY A 495 20.67 9.91 -2.23
N CYS A 496 21.13 11.06 -1.72
CA CYS A 496 21.23 12.32 -2.48
C CYS A 496 22.42 12.24 -3.43
N LYS A 497 22.24 11.56 -4.56
CA LYS A 497 23.34 11.20 -5.49
C LYS A 497 23.94 12.40 -6.23
N ASP A 498 23.15 13.49 -6.32
CA ASP A 498 23.53 14.71 -7.06
C ASP A 498 24.12 15.80 -6.15
N LEU A 499 24.34 15.50 -4.84
CA LEU A 499 24.84 16.48 -3.87
C LEU A 499 26.33 16.76 -4.10
N GLU A 500 26.64 17.98 -4.53
CA GLU A 500 27.99 18.45 -4.90
C GLU A 500 28.55 19.47 -3.90
N GLU A 501 27.68 20.28 -3.25
CA GLU A 501 28.12 21.42 -2.45
C GLU A 501 27.41 21.44 -1.08
N PHE A 502 28.21 21.58 -0.01
CA PHE A 502 27.76 21.81 1.35
C PHE A 502 28.56 22.97 1.95
N THR A 503 27.93 24.13 2.19
CA THR A 503 28.59 25.36 2.59
C THR A 503 27.99 25.96 3.85
N PHE A 504 28.83 26.70 4.60
CA PHE A 504 28.40 27.51 5.74
C PHE A 504 28.63 28.98 5.39
N GLU A 505 27.58 29.81 5.54
CA GLU A 505 27.72 31.25 5.44
C GLU A 505 28.52 31.80 6.63
N GLY A 506 29.28 32.86 6.43
CA GLY A 506 30.05 33.53 7.53
C GLY A 506 31.34 32.83 7.96
N SER A 507 31.64 31.59 7.45
CA SER A 507 32.94 30.98 7.65
C SER A 507 33.95 31.56 6.65
N SER A 508 34.43 32.77 6.93
CA SER A 508 35.69 33.22 6.33
C SER A 508 36.80 32.41 6.99
N THR A 509 37.39 31.48 6.22
CA THR A 509 38.64 30.75 6.40
C THR A 509 39.39 30.96 7.67
#